data_86a20dc8c454acb6f1037cca39170c74
#
_entry.id   86a20dc8c454acb6f1037cca39170c74
#
_cell.length_a   1.000
_cell.length_b   1.000
_cell.length_c   1.000
_cell.angle_alpha   90.00
_cell.angle_beta   90.00
_cell.angle_gamma   90.00
#
_symmetry.space_group_name_H-M   'P 1'
#
loop_
_entity.id
_entity.type
_entity.pdbx_description
1 polymer ?
#
loop_
_entity_poly.entity_id
_entity_poly.type
_entity_poly.pdbx_seq_one_letter_code
_entity_poly.pdbx_strand_id
1 'polypeptide(L)'
;MLVLTPEWGIVSDAHGGNWHRQVSLLSAEKIEAFRKKIWVDYGAFGENLVIEGFDFRSLPVTSRFAIGDVVLEMTQIGKECHNDCVIKQQTGECIMPREGVFARVLKGGEIHVGDEVALLPPLEDPPLRAAVITLSDKGSRGEREDKSGPLIVEMLTAAGYVVEETMLLPDEAKALKAQLIRLADGRQVNLILTTGGTGFSPRDITPEATYAVADRNAPGHRRGPCGTHSLSHPPPSPGVLSRAASVLRGKTLIVNLPGSPKAVQGEPRVHPCPSLRARRPHRRRSGRRVRPQVNCCPAPQHPSCRAAAR
;
A
#
# COMPACT_ATOMS: atom_id res chain seq x y z
N MET A 1 -7.39 -22.60 18.56
CA MET A 1 -5.96 -22.33 18.60
C MET A 1 -5.46 -22.12 17.18
N LEU A 2 -4.73 -21.02 16.94
CA LEU A 2 -4.03 -20.76 15.68
C LEU A 2 -2.55 -20.50 16.01
N VAL A 3 -1.66 -21.08 15.20
CA VAL A 3 -0.21 -20.88 15.29
C VAL A 3 0.23 -19.91 14.21
N LEU A 4 0.92 -18.85 14.59
CA LEU A 4 1.45 -17.84 13.69
C LEU A 4 2.98 -17.86 13.71
N THR A 5 3.58 -17.74 12.53
CA THR A 5 5.04 -17.67 12.37
C THR A 5 5.45 -16.41 11.64
N PRO A 6 6.56 -15.74 12.03
CA PRO A 6 7.10 -14.62 11.32
C PRO A 6 7.40 -14.99 9.86
N GLU A 7 7.34 -13.99 8.96
CA GLU A 7 7.61 -14.12 7.52
C GLU A 7 6.66 -15.08 6.77
N TRP A 8 5.73 -15.74 7.48
CA TRP A 8 4.79 -16.69 6.86
C TRP A 8 3.32 -16.33 7.10
N GLY A 9 2.93 -16.08 8.34
CA GLY A 9 1.54 -15.89 8.74
C GLY A 9 1.00 -17.05 9.55
N ILE A 10 -0.26 -17.43 9.30
CA ILE A 10 -0.92 -18.54 9.98
C ILE A 10 -0.44 -19.87 9.37
N VAL A 11 -0.01 -20.80 10.20
CA VAL A 11 0.42 -22.13 9.77
C VAL A 11 -0.75 -22.86 9.13
N SER A 12 -0.52 -23.45 7.96
CA SER A 12 -1.52 -24.16 7.15
C SER A 12 -2.64 -23.29 6.55
N ASP A 13 -2.50 -21.95 6.56
CA ASP A 13 -3.38 -21.05 5.82
C ASP A 13 -2.96 -20.94 4.35
N ALA A 14 -3.93 -20.86 3.44
CA ALA A 14 -3.68 -20.71 2.01
C ALA A 14 -3.04 -19.38 1.61
N HIS A 15 -3.13 -18.36 2.48
CA HIS A 15 -2.51 -17.05 2.30
C HIS A 15 -1.14 -16.94 2.96
N GLY A 16 -0.64 -18.02 3.57
CA GLY A 16 0.70 -18.06 4.17
C GLY A 16 1.78 -17.77 3.13
N GLY A 17 2.80 -16.99 3.49
CA GLY A 17 3.93 -16.66 2.63
C GLY A 17 4.66 -15.41 3.03
N ASN A 18 5.84 -15.21 2.44
CA ASN A 18 6.66 -14.01 2.66
C ASN A 18 6.12 -12.84 1.83
N TRP A 19 5.05 -12.26 2.29
CA TRP A 19 4.40 -11.10 1.69
C TRP A 19 3.69 -10.26 2.76
N HIS A 20 3.15 -9.12 2.37
CA HIS A 20 2.57 -8.17 3.33
C HIS A 20 1.13 -8.51 3.79
N ARG A 21 0.45 -9.48 3.17
CA ARG A 21 -0.95 -9.86 3.50
C ARG A 21 -1.02 -11.26 4.12
N GLN A 22 -0.19 -11.52 5.12
CA GLN A 22 -0.08 -12.82 5.79
C GLN A 22 -1.31 -13.18 6.60
N VAL A 23 -1.95 -12.17 7.22
CA VAL A 23 -3.14 -12.34 8.06
C VAL A 23 -4.16 -11.29 7.68
N SER A 24 -5.39 -11.72 7.45
CA SER A 24 -6.53 -10.82 7.18
C SER A 24 -7.37 -10.64 8.45
N LEU A 25 -7.71 -9.39 8.75
CA LEU A 25 -8.48 -9.01 9.94
C LEU A 25 -9.73 -8.24 9.54
N LEU A 26 -10.81 -8.43 10.29
CA LEU A 26 -12.05 -7.69 10.15
C LEU A 26 -12.64 -7.37 11.51
N SER A 27 -13.27 -6.19 11.64
CA SER A 27 -13.95 -5.80 12.87
C SER A 27 -15.26 -6.57 13.02
N ALA A 28 -15.52 -7.10 14.22
CA ALA A 28 -16.77 -7.79 14.54
C ALA A 28 -17.97 -6.87 14.33
N GLU A 29 -17.87 -5.59 14.70
CA GLU A 29 -18.93 -4.58 14.55
C GLU A 29 -19.31 -4.36 13.08
N LYS A 30 -18.32 -4.46 12.16
CA LYS A 30 -18.58 -4.33 10.71
C LYS A 30 -19.29 -5.55 10.15
N ILE A 31 -18.96 -6.75 10.66
CA ILE A 31 -19.67 -8.00 10.31
C ILE A 31 -21.09 -7.94 10.84
N GLU A 32 -21.31 -7.57 12.10
CA GLU A 32 -22.64 -7.46 12.70
C GLU A 32 -23.50 -6.40 11.98
N ALA A 33 -22.91 -5.29 11.59
CA ALA A 33 -23.63 -4.29 10.78
C ALA A 33 -24.03 -4.84 9.41
N PHE A 34 -23.20 -5.70 8.79
CA PHE A 34 -23.53 -6.35 7.51
C PHE A 34 -24.60 -7.43 7.68
N ARG A 35 -24.57 -8.18 8.79
CA ARG A 35 -25.59 -9.22 9.13
C ARG A 35 -27.03 -8.69 9.18
N LYS A 36 -27.22 -7.38 9.39
CA LYS A 36 -28.55 -6.76 9.30
C LYS A 36 -29.16 -6.83 7.89
N LYS A 37 -28.34 -7.04 6.86
CA LYS A 37 -28.78 -7.15 5.46
C LYS A 37 -28.95 -8.59 5.04
N ILE A 38 -27.98 -9.42 5.36
CA ILE A 38 -27.99 -10.85 5.10
C ILE A 38 -27.13 -11.56 6.12
N TRP A 39 -27.58 -12.73 6.55
CA TRP A 39 -26.82 -13.57 7.47
C TRP A 39 -25.55 -14.10 6.80
N VAL A 40 -24.41 -13.95 7.46
CA VAL A 40 -23.09 -14.47 7.07
C VAL A 40 -22.41 -15.05 8.29
N ASP A 41 -21.70 -16.16 8.11
CA ASP A 41 -20.83 -16.73 9.14
C ASP A 41 -19.50 -15.97 9.23
N TYR A 42 -18.79 -16.12 10.33
CA TYR A 42 -17.40 -15.67 10.43
C TYR A 42 -16.54 -16.48 9.45
N GLY A 43 -15.59 -15.81 8.79
CA GLY A 43 -14.78 -16.36 7.70
C GLY A 43 -15.39 -16.19 6.31
N ALA A 44 -16.65 -15.76 6.20
CA ALA A 44 -17.35 -15.62 4.93
C ALA A 44 -16.70 -14.60 3.98
N PHE A 45 -16.03 -13.57 4.49
CA PHE A 45 -15.31 -12.57 3.70
C PHE A 45 -13.86 -12.95 3.42
N GLY A 46 -13.40 -14.12 3.94
CA GLY A 46 -12.02 -14.58 3.87
C GLY A 46 -11.12 -13.92 4.92
N GLU A 47 -11.71 -13.46 6.01
CA GLU A 47 -10.95 -12.98 7.17
C GLU A 47 -10.43 -14.16 8.01
N ASN A 48 -9.17 -14.02 8.47
CA ASN A 48 -8.55 -14.98 9.37
C ASN A 48 -8.92 -14.68 10.83
N LEU A 49 -8.93 -13.39 11.20
CA LEU A 49 -9.21 -12.94 12.55
C LEU A 49 -10.37 -11.94 12.56
N VAL A 50 -11.32 -12.17 13.47
CA VAL A 50 -12.37 -11.20 13.78
C VAL A 50 -12.05 -10.59 15.14
N ILE A 51 -11.97 -9.27 15.21
CA ILE A 51 -11.56 -8.54 16.40
C ILE A 51 -12.63 -7.52 16.79
N GLU A 52 -13.03 -7.51 18.05
CA GLU A 52 -13.96 -6.55 18.61
C GLU A 52 -13.24 -5.29 19.13
N GLY A 53 -13.93 -4.16 19.13
CA GLY A 53 -13.48 -2.92 19.77
C GLY A 53 -12.52 -2.09 18.91
N PHE A 54 -12.21 -2.49 17.67
CA PHE A 54 -11.33 -1.74 16.78
C PHE A 54 -12.05 -1.25 15.52
N ASP A 55 -11.96 0.05 15.26
CA ASP A 55 -12.19 0.60 13.94
C ASP A 55 -10.85 0.69 13.20
N PHE A 56 -10.50 -0.38 12.49
CA PHE A 56 -9.22 -0.49 11.80
C PHE A 56 -8.95 0.62 10.78
N ARG A 57 -10.00 1.17 10.15
CA ARG A 57 -9.84 2.27 9.19
C ARG A 57 -9.36 3.57 9.82
N SER A 58 -9.63 3.76 11.10
CA SER A 58 -9.17 4.94 11.85
C SER A 58 -7.70 4.83 12.25
N LEU A 59 -7.12 3.63 12.18
CA LEU A 59 -5.73 3.35 12.53
C LEU A 59 -4.81 3.54 11.32
N PRO A 60 -3.61 4.11 11.52
CA PRO A 60 -2.62 4.17 10.45
C PRO A 60 -2.11 2.77 10.10
N VAL A 61 -1.81 2.54 8.83
CA VAL A 61 -0.97 1.42 8.40
C VAL A 61 0.35 1.53 9.16
N THR A 62 0.94 0.40 9.60
CA THR A 62 2.01 0.25 10.59
C THR A 62 1.55 0.23 12.06
N SER A 63 0.25 0.33 12.35
CA SER A 63 -0.26 0.03 13.69
C SER A 63 0.07 -1.41 14.06
N ARG A 64 0.51 -1.63 15.31
CA ARG A 64 0.91 -2.93 15.81
C ARG A 64 -0.03 -3.41 16.89
N PHE A 65 -0.36 -4.68 16.85
CA PHE A 65 -1.27 -5.33 17.80
C PHE A 65 -0.53 -6.46 18.48
N ALA A 66 -0.64 -6.54 19.81
CA ALA A 66 -0.21 -7.69 20.60
C ALA A 66 -1.43 -8.56 20.93
N ILE A 67 -1.30 -9.87 20.75
CA ILE A 67 -2.28 -10.90 21.10
C ILE A 67 -1.50 -11.99 21.82
N GLY A 68 -1.52 -11.98 23.16
CA GLY A 68 -0.59 -12.81 23.92
C GLY A 68 0.86 -12.51 23.54
N ASP A 69 1.59 -13.52 23.11
CA ASP A 69 2.98 -13.38 22.65
C ASP A 69 3.10 -12.93 21.17
N VAL A 70 2.04 -13.03 20.41
CA VAL A 70 2.02 -12.69 18.97
C VAL A 70 2.00 -11.18 18.77
N VAL A 71 2.82 -10.68 17.84
CA VAL A 71 2.78 -9.28 17.41
C VAL A 71 2.51 -9.22 15.91
N LEU A 72 1.42 -8.54 15.58
CA LEU A 72 1.00 -8.25 14.19
C LEU A 72 1.26 -6.77 13.86
N GLU A 73 1.65 -6.49 12.62
CA GLU A 73 1.73 -5.13 12.09
C GLU A 73 0.78 -4.98 10.91
N MET A 74 -0.11 -4.00 11.00
CA MET A 74 -1.04 -3.67 9.94
C MET A 74 -0.29 -3.13 8.71
N THR A 75 -0.52 -3.75 7.55
CA THR A 75 0.22 -3.46 6.32
C THR A 75 -0.63 -2.84 5.23
N GLN A 76 -1.94 -3.11 5.24
CA GLN A 76 -2.85 -2.61 4.20
C GLN A 76 -4.28 -2.50 4.71
N ILE A 77 -4.99 -1.48 4.23
CA ILE A 77 -6.43 -1.31 4.37
C ILE A 77 -7.08 -1.61 3.03
N GLY A 78 -8.13 -2.43 3.04
CA GLY A 78 -8.90 -2.80 1.87
C GLY A 78 -8.23 -3.88 1.01
N LYS A 79 -9.04 -4.50 0.17
CA LYS A 79 -8.64 -5.55 -0.78
C LYS A 79 -9.22 -5.24 -2.15
N GLU A 80 -8.41 -5.29 -3.20
CA GLU A 80 -8.93 -5.35 -4.56
C GLU A 80 -9.54 -6.74 -4.81
N CYS A 81 -10.82 -6.77 -5.16
CA CYS A 81 -11.50 -7.98 -5.57
C CYS A 81 -11.67 -7.95 -7.09
N HIS A 82 -10.98 -8.83 -7.79
CA HIS A 82 -11.08 -8.94 -9.24
C HIS A 82 -12.27 -9.80 -9.70
N ASN A 83 -12.73 -10.72 -8.85
CA ASN A 83 -13.86 -11.58 -9.12
C ASN A 83 -14.98 -11.31 -8.12
N ASP A 84 -16.22 -11.33 -8.60
CA ASP A 84 -17.38 -11.25 -7.73
C ASP A 84 -17.51 -12.54 -6.93
N CYS A 85 -17.25 -12.45 -5.62
CA CYS A 85 -17.46 -13.57 -4.70
C CYS A 85 -18.96 -13.80 -4.45
N VAL A 86 -19.32 -14.96 -3.92
CA VAL A 86 -20.72 -15.35 -3.64
C VAL A 86 -21.45 -14.27 -2.85
N ILE A 87 -20.80 -13.65 -1.84
CA ILE A 87 -21.40 -12.57 -1.04
C ILE A 87 -21.74 -11.38 -1.93
N LYS A 88 -20.79 -10.93 -2.76
CA LYS A 88 -21.05 -9.78 -3.65
C LYS A 88 -22.11 -10.07 -4.69
N GLN A 89 -22.18 -11.32 -5.20
CA GLN A 89 -23.24 -11.75 -6.11
C GLN A 89 -24.63 -11.73 -5.45
N GLN A 90 -24.74 -12.17 -4.18
CA GLN A 90 -25.98 -12.24 -3.45
C GLN A 90 -26.47 -10.89 -2.91
N THR A 91 -25.54 -10.02 -2.49
CA THR A 91 -25.85 -8.77 -1.78
C THR A 91 -25.56 -7.51 -2.57
N GLY A 92 -24.87 -7.61 -3.70
CA GLY A 92 -24.37 -6.48 -4.48
C GLY A 92 -23.15 -5.79 -3.88
N GLU A 93 -22.74 -6.13 -2.64
CA GLU A 93 -21.61 -5.50 -1.96
C GLU A 93 -20.80 -6.49 -1.12
N CYS A 94 -19.56 -6.11 -0.81
CA CYS A 94 -18.68 -6.80 0.13
C CYS A 94 -17.96 -5.78 0.99
N ILE A 95 -17.83 -6.06 2.30
CA ILE A 95 -17.15 -5.14 3.23
C ILE A 95 -15.64 -5.27 3.20
N MET A 96 -15.09 -6.40 2.77
CA MET A 96 -13.63 -6.64 2.76
C MET A 96 -12.82 -5.61 1.97
N PRO A 97 -13.27 -5.10 0.80
CA PRO A 97 -12.57 -4.05 0.07
C PRO A 97 -12.43 -2.73 0.83
N ARG A 98 -13.33 -2.44 1.76
CA ARG A 98 -13.36 -1.17 2.50
C ARG A 98 -12.92 -1.29 3.94
N GLU A 99 -13.34 -2.34 4.62
CA GLU A 99 -13.21 -2.49 6.07
C GLU A 99 -12.17 -3.55 6.46
N GLY A 100 -11.85 -4.47 5.55
CA GLY A 100 -10.83 -5.49 5.80
C GLY A 100 -9.44 -4.88 5.88
N VAL A 101 -8.61 -5.40 6.76
CA VAL A 101 -7.20 -5.02 6.85
C VAL A 101 -6.31 -6.26 6.79
N PHE A 102 -5.08 -6.03 6.40
CA PHE A 102 -4.06 -7.08 6.35
C PHE A 102 -2.90 -6.74 7.27
N ALA A 103 -2.30 -7.78 7.82
CA ALA A 103 -1.16 -7.67 8.70
C ALA A 103 -0.07 -8.68 8.33
N ARG A 104 1.15 -8.38 8.73
CA ARG A 104 2.27 -9.32 8.78
C ARG A 104 2.58 -9.70 10.22
N VAL A 105 3.12 -10.89 10.41
CA VAL A 105 3.52 -11.39 11.71
C VAL A 105 4.94 -10.91 12.01
N LEU A 106 5.12 -10.08 13.05
CA LEU A 106 6.43 -9.63 13.52
C LEU A 106 7.01 -10.59 14.58
N LYS A 107 6.17 -11.12 15.46
CA LYS A 107 6.52 -12.13 16.45
C LYS A 107 5.45 -13.22 16.40
N GLY A 108 5.87 -14.46 16.23
CA GLY A 108 5.00 -15.63 16.20
C GLY A 108 4.62 -16.11 17.59
N GLY A 109 3.71 -17.07 17.61
CA GLY A 109 3.19 -17.71 18.81
C GLY A 109 1.83 -18.34 18.57
N GLU A 110 1.15 -18.69 19.62
CA GLU A 110 -0.19 -19.26 19.59
C GLU A 110 -1.22 -18.22 20.04
N ILE A 111 -2.39 -18.23 19.39
CA ILE A 111 -3.54 -17.41 19.77
C ILE A 111 -4.80 -18.26 19.86
N HIS A 112 -5.70 -17.85 20.75
CA HIS A 112 -6.95 -18.53 21.03
C HIS A 112 -8.15 -17.58 20.91
N VAL A 113 -9.33 -18.15 20.75
CA VAL A 113 -10.57 -17.39 20.86
C VAL A 113 -10.71 -16.85 22.27
N GLY A 114 -10.95 -15.55 22.37
CA GLY A 114 -11.08 -14.84 23.66
C GLY A 114 -9.81 -14.16 24.15
N ASP A 115 -8.68 -14.32 23.46
CA ASP A 115 -7.44 -13.61 23.80
C ASP A 115 -7.61 -12.09 23.67
N GLU A 116 -7.01 -11.34 24.60
CA GLU A 116 -7.01 -9.87 24.55
C GLU A 116 -6.12 -9.36 23.40
N VAL A 117 -6.61 -8.37 22.68
CA VAL A 117 -5.84 -7.63 21.66
C VAL A 117 -5.47 -6.26 22.18
N ALA A 118 -4.20 -5.96 22.27
CA ALA A 118 -3.68 -4.67 22.71
C ALA A 118 -3.08 -3.91 21.52
N LEU A 119 -3.51 -2.64 21.33
CA LEU A 119 -2.84 -1.73 20.40
C LEU A 119 -1.54 -1.24 21.02
N LEU A 120 -0.41 -1.55 20.36
CA LEU A 120 0.91 -1.12 20.81
C LEU A 120 1.16 0.37 20.48
N PRO A 121 2.00 1.05 21.27
CA PRO A 121 2.38 2.43 20.95
C PRO A 121 3.02 2.52 19.57
N PRO A 122 2.81 3.65 18.86
CA PRO A 122 3.49 3.89 17.60
C PRO A 122 5.01 3.86 17.76
N LEU A 123 5.72 3.49 16.70
CA LEU A 123 7.17 3.61 16.66
C LEU A 123 7.56 5.09 16.80
N GLU A 124 8.62 5.39 17.56
CA GLU A 124 9.10 6.77 17.73
C GLU A 124 9.65 7.33 16.41
N ASP A 125 10.37 6.52 15.64
CA ASP A 125 10.90 6.88 14.31
C ASP A 125 10.59 5.77 13.30
N PRO A 126 9.35 5.74 12.74
CA PRO A 126 9.00 4.74 11.75
C PRO A 126 9.79 4.98 10.46
N PRO A 127 10.24 3.94 9.77
CA PRO A 127 10.93 4.07 8.51
C PRO A 127 10.03 4.77 7.46
N LEU A 128 10.64 5.60 6.62
CA LEU A 128 9.95 6.14 5.44
C LEU A 128 9.74 5.02 4.43
N ARG A 129 8.50 4.82 4.00
CA ARG A 129 8.11 3.76 3.07
C ARG A 129 7.84 4.33 1.70
N ALA A 130 8.32 3.65 0.67
CA ALA A 130 8.17 4.06 -0.72
C ALA A 130 7.64 2.92 -1.60
N ALA A 131 7.09 3.28 -2.75
CA ALA A 131 6.76 2.35 -3.82
C ALA A 131 7.26 2.90 -5.16
N VAL A 132 7.59 2.01 -6.08
CA VAL A 132 8.10 2.35 -7.41
C VAL A 132 7.21 1.72 -8.47
N ILE A 133 6.76 2.53 -9.44
CA ILE A 133 5.95 2.08 -10.57
C ILE A 133 6.68 2.43 -11.87
N THR A 134 7.03 1.43 -12.65
CA THR A 134 7.55 1.62 -14.01
C THR A 134 6.40 1.48 -15.02
N LEU A 135 6.24 2.46 -15.89
CA LEU A 135 5.29 2.45 -17.00
C LEU A 135 6.02 2.11 -18.29
N SER A 136 5.65 1.02 -18.91
CA SER A 136 6.22 0.60 -20.21
C SER A 136 5.38 -0.50 -20.84
N ASP A 137 4.76 -0.21 -22.00
CA ASP A 137 4.05 -1.21 -22.81
C ASP A 137 4.96 -2.38 -23.21
N LYS A 138 6.21 -2.09 -23.63
CA LYS A 138 7.18 -3.12 -24.00
C LYS A 138 7.68 -3.91 -22.82
N GLY A 139 7.93 -3.23 -21.69
CA GLY A 139 8.35 -3.88 -20.45
C GLY A 139 7.30 -4.83 -19.91
N SER A 140 6.03 -4.37 -19.86
CA SER A 140 4.92 -5.19 -19.35
C SER A 140 4.64 -6.46 -20.16
N ARG A 141 5.04 -6.46 -21.47
CA ARG A 141 4.98 -7.64 -22.33
C ARG A 141 6.26 -8.49 -22.33
N GLY A 142 7.27 -8.10 -21.53
CA GLY A 142 8.56 -8.80 -21.50
C GLY A 142 9.48 -8.55 -22.72
N GLU A 143 9.13 -7.61 -23.60
CA GLU A 143 9.90 -7.25 -24.81
C GLU A 143 11.12 -6.36 -24.48
N ARG A 144 11.16 -5.79 -23.29
CA ARG A 144 12.20 -4.87 -22.83
C ARG A 144 12.42 -5.01 -21.33
N GLU A 145 13.68 -5.13 -20.93
CA GLU A 145 14.07 -5.12 -19.52
C GLU A 145 13.84 -3.75 -18.88
N ASP A 146 13.27 -3.74 -17.67
CA ASP A 146 13.18 -2.53 -16.86
C ASP A 146 14.51 -2.25 -16.15
N LYS A 147 15.20 -1.19 -16.59
CA LYS A 147 16.46 -0.72 -15.98
C LYS A 147 16.25 0.49 -15.06
N SER A 148 15.12 1.18 -15.18
CA SER A 148 14.85 2.40 -14.42
C SER A 148 14.26 2.09 -13.04
N GLY A 149 13.34 1.13 -12.96
CA GLY A 149 12.74 0.70 -11.69
C GLY A 149 13.78 0.22 -10.68
N PRO A 150 14.62 -0.78 -10.99
CA PRO A 150 15.68 -1.24 -10.09
C PRO A 150 16.65 -0.13 -9.66
N LEU A 151 17.03 0.77 -10.56
CA LEU A 151 17.87 1.92 -10.23
C LEU A 151 17.22 2.85 -9.20
N ILE A 152 15.92 3.14 -9.36
CA ILE A 152 15.17 3.97 -8.40
C ILE A 152 15.08 3.28 -7.05
N VAL A 153 14.89 1.97 -7.01
CA VAL A 153 14.89 1.17 -5.76
C VAL A 153 16.24 1.28 -5.04
N GLU A 154 17.34 1.14 -5.75
CA GLU A 154 18.70 1.30 -5.20
C GLU A 154 18.89 2.69 -4.60
N MET A 155 18.53 3.75 -5.35
CA MET A 155 18.63 5.14 -4.90
C MET A 155 17.76 5.43 -3.65
N LEU A 156 16.53 4.91 -3.62
CA LEU A 156 15.63 5.05 -2.46
C LEU A 156 16.17 4.32 -1.23
N THR A 157 16.67 3.11 -1.41
CA THR A 157 17.26 2.31 -0.33
C THR A 157 18.50 3.01 0.24
N ALA A 158 19.39 3.52 -0.62
CA ALA A 158 20.54 4.32 -0.21
C ALA A 158 20.13 5.62 0.52
N ALA A 159 18.96 6.18 0.18
CA ALA A 159 18.38 7.35 0.85
C ALA A 159 17.64 7.01 2.16
N GLY A 160 17.62 5.75 2.60
CA GLY A 160 17.01 5.30 3.84
C GLY A 160 15.51 5.04 3.78
N TYR A 161 14.94 4.86 2.58
CA TYR A 161 13.55 4.41 2.42
C TYR A 161 13.47 2.87 2.44
N VAL A 162 12.37 2.36 3.00
CA VAL A 162 11.96 0.97 2.81
C VAL A 162 11.07 0.93 1.56
N VAL A 163 11.55 0.27 0.50
CA VAL A 163 10.74 0.07 -0.71
C VAL A 163 9.82 -1.12 -0.49
N GLU A 164 8.55 -0.84 -0.29
CA GLU A 164 7.52 -1.83 0.03
C GLU A 164 7.08 -2.62 -1.21
N GLU A 165 7.07 -1.97 -2.35
CA GLU A 165 6.50 -2.54 -3.57
C GLU A 165 7.14 -1.95 -4.83
N THR A 166 7.39 -2.82 -5.80
CA THR A 166 7.80 -2.43 -7.14
C THR A 166 6.88 -3.07 -8.15
N MET A 167 6.51 -2.35 -9.20
CA MET A 167 5.65 -2.89 -10.24
C MET A 167 5.96 -2.32 -11.61
N LEU A 168 5.74 -3.13 -12.62
CA LEU A 168 5.87 -2.78 -14.03
C LEU A 168 4.48 -2.87 -14.67
N LEU A 169 3.96 -1.74 -15.15
CA LEU A 169 2.62 -1.63 -15.71
C LEU A 169 2.67 -1.22 -17.18
N PRO A 170 1.66 -1.57 -17.98
CA PRO A 170 1.47 -0.98 -19.29
C PRO A 170 1.12 0.51 -19.17
N ASP A 171 1.31 1.28 -20.27
CA ASP A 171 0.96 2.70 -20.34
C ASP A 171 -0.57 2.90 -20.40
N GLU A 172 -1.27 2.49 -19.32
CA GLU A 172 -2.73 2.54 -19.18
C GLU A 172 -3.16 3.35 -17.96
N ALA A 173 -3.90 4.45 -18.20
CA ALA A 173 -4.33 5.37 -17.15
C ALA A 173 -5.19 4.70 -16.05
N LYS A 174 -6.05 3.74 -16.41
CA LYS A 174 -6.92 3.05 -15.45
C LYS A 174 -6.10 2.19 -14.49
N ALA A 175 -5.15 1.41 -15.01
CA ALA A 175 -4.26 0.57 -14.21
C ALA A 175 -3.39 1.43 -13.28
N LEU A 176 -2.77 2.48 -13.80
CA LEU A 176 -1.95 3.39 -12.99
C LEU A 176 -2.75 4.06 -11.88
N LYS A 177 -3.93 4.63 -12.17
CA LYS A 177 -4.79 5.28 -11.16
C LYS A 177 -5.17 4.32 -10.03
N ALA A 178 -5.54 3.08 -10.36
CA ALA A 178 -5.89 2.07 -9.37
C ALA A 178 -4.72 1.80 -8.41
N GLN A 179 -3.51 1.63 -8.94
CA GLN A 179 -2.33 1.37 -8.12
C GLN A 179 -1.89 2.59 -7.30
N LEU A 180 -1.97 3.81 -7.85
CA LEU A 180 -1.68 5.03 -7.09
C LEU A 180 -2.63 5.19 -5.89
N ILE A 181 -3.93 4.96 -6.08
CA ILE A 181 -4.93 5.00 -5.02
C ILE A 181 -4.66 3.90 -3.98
N ARG A 182 -4.42 2.67 -4.42
CA ARG A 182 -4.13 1.54 -3.53
C ARG A 182 -2.90 1.78 -2.67
N LEU A 183 -1.83 2.28 -3.25
CA LEU A 183 -0.59 2.56 -2.53
C LEU A 183 -0.73 3.75 -1.57
N ALA A 184 -1.45 4.80 -1.97
CA ALA A 184 -1.62 5.99 -1.14
C ALA A 184 -2.65 5.78 -0.02
N ASP A 185 -3.83 5.22 -0.31
CA ASP A 185 -4.92 5.10 0.64
C ASP A 185 -4.85 3.76 1.41
N GLY A 186 -4.59 2.66 0.70
CA GLY A 186 -4.58 1.33 1.28
C GLY A 186 -3.25 0.97 1.96
N ARG A 187 -2.11 1.24 1.31
CA ARG A 187 -0.76 0.98 1.86
C ARG A 187 -0.23 2.15 2.68
N GLN A 188 -0.74 3.35 2.45
CA GLN A 188 -0.31 4.59 3.11
C GLN A 188 1.22 4.79 3.06
N VAL A 189 1.85 4.52 1.91
CA VAL A 189 3.27 4.78 1.73
C VAL A 189 3.55 6.28 1.75
N ASN A 190 4.76 6.68 2.15
CA ASN A 190 5.13 8.10 2.23
C ASN A 190 5.41 8.70 0.84
N LEU A 191 5.98 7.88 -0.06
CA LEU A 191 6.43 8.30 -1.37
C LEU A 191 6.07 7.25 -2.43
N ILE A 192 5.53 7.71 -3.55
CA ILE A 192 5.38 6.91 -4.76
C ILE A 192 6.19 7.58 -5.86
N LEU A 193 7.15 6.87 -6.43
CA LEU A 193 7.86 7.29 -7.63
C LEU A 193 7.36 6.50 -8.82
N THR A 194 6.96 7.22 -9.88
CA THR A 194 6.66 6.60 -11.17
C THR A 194 7.75 6.95 -12.16
N THR A 195 8.08 6.06 -13.08
CA THR A 195 9.01 6.32 -14.18
C THR A 195 8.44 5.84 -15.50
N GLY A 196 8.59 6.62 -16.56
CA GLY A 196 8.02 6.35 -17.87
C GLY A 196 6.68 7.08 -18.14
N GLY A 197 6.26 7.15 -19.40
CA GLY A 197 5.01 7.76 -19.84
C GLY A 197 4.86 9.25 -19.53
N THR A 198 5.98 10.02 -19.47
CA THR A 198 5.98 11.45 -19.13
C THR A 198 6.31 12.37 -20.33
N GLY A 199 6.48 11.84 -21.54
CA GLY A 199 6.78 12.59 -22.75
C GLY A 199 5.54 13.20 -23.40
N PHE A 200 5.60 13.43 -24.71
CA PHE A 200 4.57 14.10 -25.50
C PHE A 200 3.79 13.17 -26.43
N SER A 201 4.08 11.87 -26.39
CA SER A 201 3.31 10.89 -27.15
C SER A 201 1.88 10.77 -26.61
N PRO A 202 0.87 10.49 -27.44
CA PRO A 202 -0.49 10.19 -26.96
C PRO A 202 -0.58 9.02 -25.96
N ARG A 203 0.42 8.13 -25.97
CA ARG A 203 0.55 7.03 -24.98
C ARG A 203 1.16 7.46 -23.65
N ASP A 204 1.76 8.64 -23.58
CA ASP A 204 2.36 9.18 -22.35
C ASP A 204 1.28 9.78 -21.46
N ILE A 205 0.68 8.96 -20.60
CA ILE A 205 -0.50 9.28 -19.78
C ILE A 205 -0.20 9.47 -18.29
N THR A 206 1.07 9.27 -17.88
CA THR A 206 1.44 9.24 -16.48
C THR A 206 1.09 10.53 -15.73
N PRO A 207 1.37 11.75 -16.27
CA PRO A 207 1.02 12.99 -15.58
C PRO A 207 -0.49 13.16 -15.39
N GLU A 208 -1.28 12.87 -16.42
CA GLU A 208 -2.74 12.98 -16.38
C GLU A 208 -3.35 12.01 -15.36
N ALA A 209 -2.89 10.77 -15.33
CA ALA A 209 -3.33 9.78 -14.37
C ALA A 209 -2.96 10.19 -12.94
N THR A 210 -1.78 10.80 -12.77
CA THR A 210 -1.29 11.30 -11.47
C THR A 210 -2.12 12.49 -10.98
N TYR A 211 -2.40 13.46 -11.84
CA TYR A 211 -3.26 14.59 -11.49
C TYR A 211 -4.70 14.16 -11.17
N ALA A 212 -5.22 13.16 -11.86
CA ALA A 212 -6.59 12.66 -11.66
C ALA A 212 -6.82 12.03 -10.26
N VAL A 213 -5.76 11.62 -9.57
CA VAL A 213 -5.85 11.04 -8.22
C VAL A 213 -5.37 12.00 -7.12
N ALA A 214 -4.94 13.20 -7.48
CA ALA A 214 -4.34 14.15 -6.58
C ALA A 214 -5.38 14.89 -5.74
N ASP A 215 -5.10 15.08 -4.45
CA ASP A 215 -5.84 16.03 -3.61
C ASP A 215 -5.27 17.45 -3.77
N ARG A 216 -3.94 17.57 -3.96
CA ARG A 216 -3.23 18.84 -4.07
C ARG A 216 -1.99 18.71 -4.96
N ASN A 217 -1.71 19.77 -5.71
CA ASN A 217 -0.47 19.88 -6.48
C ASN A 217 0.72 20.26 -5.58
N ALA A 218 1.90 19.72 -5.90
CA ALA A 218 3.17 20.04 -5.23
C ALA A 218 4.20 20.61 -6.23
N PRO A 219 3.94 21.76 -6.88
CA PRO A 219 4.74 22.26 -8.02
C PRO A 219 6.18 22.61 -7.63
N GLY A 220 6.45 22.91 -6.36
CA GLY A 220 7.80 23.17 -5.85
C GLY A 220 8.74 21.98 -5.97
N HIS A 221 8.22 20.77 -5.92
CA HIS A 221 9.00 19.54 -6.15
C HIS A 221 9.44 19.35 -7.62
N ARG A 222 8.77 19.99 -8.57
CA ARG A 222 9.18 20.02 -9.98
C ARG A 222 10.34 20.96 -10.24
N ARG A 223 10.46 22.01 -9.42
CA ARG A 223 11.54 22.96 -9.44
C ARG A 223 12.55 22.51 -8.39
N GLY A 224 13.43 21.54 -8.72
CA GLY A 224 14.58 21.23 -7.88
C GLY A 224 15.42 22.48 -7.62
N PRO A 225 16.48 22.46 -6.78
CA PRO A 225 17.33 23.60 -6.51
C PRO A 225 17.96 24.25 -7.77
N CYS A 226 17.78 23.66 -8.95
CA CYS A 226 18.03 24.26 -10.26
C CYS A 226 16.90 25.18 -10.74
N GLY A 227 16.26 25.94 -9.86
CA GLY A 227 15.35 27.04 -10.21
C GLY A 227 16.02 28.26 -10.82
N THR A 228 17.31 28.25 -11.03
CA THR A 228 18.06 29.21 -11.84
C THR A 228 18.22 28.67 -13.26
N HIS A 229 17.15 28.75 -14.07
CA HIS A 229 17.34 28.85 -15.50
C HIS A 229 18.01 30.20 -15.78
N SER A 230 19.32 30.26 -15.53
CA SER A 230 20.17 31.22 -16.19
C SER A 230 20.02 30.94 -17.68
N LEU A 231 19.60 31.98 -18.44
CA LEU A 231 19.53 31.97 -19.91
C LEU A 231 20.90 31.87 -20.59
N SER A 232 21.95 31.54 -19.85
CA SER A 232 23.33 31.37 -20.31
C SER A 232 23.70 29.91 -20.39
N HIS A 233 23.39 29.31 -21.55
CA HIS A 233 24.03 28.13 -22.21
C HIS A 233 24.65 27.00 -21.36
N PRO A 234 24.22 25.75 -21.52
CA PRO A 234 24.21 24.95 -22.75
C PRO A 234 22.81 24.43 -23.13
N PRO A 235 22.64 23.60 -24.20
CA PRO A 235 21.33 23.23 -24.70
C PRO A 235 20.43 22.63 -23.63
N PRO A 236 19.09 22.81 -23.71
CA PRO A 236 18.15 22.36 -22.71
C PRO A 236 18.36 20.85 -22.47
N SER A 237 18.63 20.49 -21.22
CA SER A 237 18.76 19.08 -20.85
C SER A 237 17.48 18.32 -21.23
N PRO A 238 17.54 17.05 -21.62
CA PRO A 238 16.35 16.26 -22.01
C PRO A 238 15.22 16.29 -20.96
N GLY A 239 15.51 16.65 -19.72
CA GLY A 239 14.53 16.83 -18.64
C GLY A 239 13.56 18.00 -18.84
N VAL A 240 13.88 18.98 -19.69
CA VAL A 240 12.98 20.12 -20.06
C VAL A 240 11.78 19.63 -20.86
N LEU A 241 11.90 18.53 -21.59
CA LEU A 241 10.84 17.91 -22.38
C LEU A 241 9.97 16.92 -21.60
N SER A 242 9.94 16.98 -20.29
CA SER A 242 9.10 16.13 -19.45
C SER A 242 7.91 16.90 -18.88
N ARG A 243 6.70 16.34 -19.00
CA ARG A 243 5.46 16.85 -18.40
C ARG A 243 5.23 16.34 -16.97
N ALA A 244 6.25 15.75 -16.36
CA ALA A 244 6.19 15.10 -15.05
C ALA A 244 5.35 15.88 -14.03
N ALA A 245 4.54 15.19 -13.26
CA ALA A 245 3.74 15.75 -12.17
C ALA A 245 4.40 15.50 -10.81
N SER A 246 4.07 16.35 -9.85
CA SER A 246 4.33 16.13 -8.43
C SER A 246 3.11 16.55 -7.64
N VAL A 247 2.52 15.63 -6.88
CA VAL A 247 1.22 15.82 -6.22
C VAL A 247 1.20 15.17 -4.84
N LEU A 248 0.21 15.55 -4.04
CA LEU A 248 -0.10 14.92 -2.76
C LEU A 248 -1.46 14.23 -2.85
N ARG A 249 -1.53 12.98 -2.37
CA ARG A 249 -2.78 12.29 -2.06
C ARG A 249 -2.74 11.83 -0.60
N GLY A 250 -3.68 12.33 0.22
CA GLY A 250 -3.64 12.12 1.66
C GLY A 250 -2.30 12.57 2.26
N LYS A 251 -1.51 11.59 2.73
CA LYS A 251 -0.17 11.79 3.29
C LYS A 251 0.95 11.37 2.33
N THR A 252 0.61 10.82 1.17
CA THR A 252 1.55 10.30 0.18
C THR A 252 1.97 11.37 -0.81
N LEU A 253 3.28 11.54 -1.00
CA LEU A 253 3.84 12.31 -2.11
C LEU A 253 3.96 11.39 -3.33
N ILE A 254 3.44 11.81 -4.47
CA ILE A 254 3.54 11.11 -5.75
C ILE A 254 4.36 11.97 -6.69
N VAL A 255 5.45 11.42 -7.25
CA VAL A 255 6.34 12.13 -8.17
C VAL A 255 6.58 11.30 -9.41
N ASN A 256 6.39 11.91 -10.58
CA ASN A 256 6.74 11.29 -11.83
C ASN A 256 8.21 11.61 -12.18
N LEU A 257 8.96 10.60 -12.56
CA LEU A 257 10.34 10.68 -13.03
C LEU A 257 10.43 10.42 -14.53
N PRO A 258 11.48 10.89 -15.19
CA PRO A 258 11.77 10.53 -16.58
C PRO A 258 11.93 9.03 -16.76
N GLY A 259 11.61 8.51 -17.96
CA GLY A 259 11.69 7.09 -18.26
C GLY A 259 13.11 6.55 -18.51
N SER A 260 14.11 7.40 -18.76
CA SER A 260 15.46 6.94 -19.05
C SER A 260 16.34 6.80 -17.80
N PRO A 261 17.12 5.71 -17.64
CA PRO A 261 18.00 5.54 -16.49
C PRO A 261 18.98 6.70 -16.28
N LYS A 262 19.54 7.24 -17.38
CA LYS A 262 20.45 8.42 -17.32
C LYS A 262 19.78 9.65 -16.73
N ALA A 263 18.52 9.90 -17.08
CA ALA A 263 17.78 11.03 -16.55
C ALA A 263 17.37 10.80 -15.08
N VAL A 264 17.11 9.56 -14.68
CA VAL A 264 16.82 9.18 -13.30
C VAL A 264 18.03 9.40 -12.39
N GLN A 265 19.25 9.02 -12.82
CA GLN A 265 20.50 9.23 -12.06
C GLN A 265 20.77 10.70 -11.73
N GLY A 266 20.40 11.63 -12.63
CA GLY A 266 20.53 13.06 -12.44
C GLY A 266 19.39 13.72 -11.64
N GLU A 267 18.44 12.94 -11.12
CA GLU A 267 17.20 13.46 -10.56
C GLU A 267 17.30 13.67 -9.03
N PRO A 268 17.40 14.93 -8.55
CA PRO A 268 17.55 15.21 -7.11
C PRO A 268 16.29 14.87 -6.28
N ARG A 269 15.16 14.61 -6.93
CA ARG A 269 13.87 14.32 -6.26
C ARG A 269 13.81 12.97 -5.57
N VAL A 270 14.75 12.08 -5.87
CA VAL A 270 14.89 10.76 -5.21
C VAL A 270 15.49 10.88 -3.81
N HIS A 271 16.15 12.01 -3.49
CA HIS A 271 16.72 12.24 -2.17
C HIS A 271 15.64 12.46 -1.10
N PRO A 272 15.90 12.09 0.16
CA PRO A 272 14.93 12.23 1.25
C PRO A 272 14.47 13.68 1.37
N CYS A 273 13.17 13.90 1.17
CA CYS A 273 12.58 15.21 1.45
C CYS A 273 12.40 15.36 2.96
N PRO A 274 13.10 16.28 3.63
CA PRO A 274 12.97 16.50 5.07
C PRO A 274 11.52 16.78 5.51
N SER A 275 10.71 17.37 4.62
CA SER A 275 9.29 17.65 4.88
C SER A 275 8.41 16.38 4.99
N LEU A 276 8.85 15.24 4.47
CA LEU A 276 8.14 13.95 4.66
C LEU A 276 8.36 13.42 6.08
N ARG A 277 9.54 13.65 6.69
CA ARG A 277 9.81 13.32 8.09
C ARG A 277 9.06 14.23 9.07
N ALA A 278 8.80 15.49 8.71
CA ALA A 278 8.12 16.46 9.56
C ALA A 278 6.60 16.23 9.70
N ARG A 279 6.01 15.36 8.87
CA ARG A 279 4.58 15.00 8.94
C ARG A 279 4.31 13.81 9.87
N ARG A 280 4.92 13.81 11.08
CA ARG A 280 4.56 12.90 12.16
C ARG A 280 3.10 13.14 12.54
N PRO A 281 2.29 12.09 12.74
CA PRO A 281 0.94 12.27 13.23
C PRO A 281 0.99 12.95 14.59
N HIS A 282 0.33 14.11 14.72
CA HIS A 282 0.15 14.75 16.03
C HIS A 282 -0.46 13.73 17.00
N ARG A 283 0.20 13.52 18.15
CA ARG A 283 -0.28 12.74 19.28
C ARG A 283 -1.71 13.22 19.63
N ARG A 284 -2.72 12.50 19.20
CA ARG A 284 -4.00 12.54 19.91
C ARG A 284 -3.81 11.67 21.16
N ARG A 285 -3.72 12.31 22.30
CA ARG A 285 -3.87 11.65 23.60
C ARG A 285 -5.27 11.07 23.66
N SER A 286 -5.42 9.77 23.44
CA SER A 286 -6.64 9.03 23.75
C SER A 286 -6.29 8.01 24.85
N GLY A 287 -6.45 8.45 26.09
CA GLY A 287 -6.53 7.54 27.21
C GLY A 287 -7.92 6.91 27.23
N ARG A 288 -8.11 5.84 26.50
CA ARG A 288 -9.18 4.87 26.73
C ARG A 288 -8.60 3.48 26.53
N ARG A 289 -8.53 2.74 27.63
CA ARG A 289 -8.30 1.30 27.59
C ARG A 289 -9.59 0.66 27.10
N VAL A 290 -9.62 0.27 25.84
CA VAL A 290 -10.63 -0.62 25.28
C VAL A 290 -10.07 -2.03 25.45
N ARG A 291 -10.85 -2.95 26.00
CA ARG A 291 -10.50 -4.37 26.12
C ARG A 291 -11.28 -5.14 25.04
N PRO A 292 -10.70 -5.41 23.88
CA PRO A 292 -11.34 -6.20 22.83
C PRO A 292 -11.17 -7.70 23.09
N GLN A 293 -12.15 -8.49 22.65
CA GLN A 293 -12.07 -9.96 22.64
C GLN A 293 -11.83 -10.46 21.22
N VAL A 294 -11.03 -11.48 21.07
CA VAL A 294 -10.70 -12.11 19.78
C VAL A 294 -11.63 -13.29 19.54
N ASN A 295 -12.36 -13.28 18.44
CA ASN A 295 -13.04 -14.45 17.93
C ASN A 295 -12.25 -15.01 16.74
N CYS A 296 -11.55 -16.11 16.94
CA CYS A 296 -10.84 -16.81 15.86
C CYS A 296 -11.76 -17.83 15.20
N CYS A 297 -12.02 -17.70 13.92
CA CYS A 297 -12.67 -18.74 13.14
C CYS A 297 -11.64 -19.57 12.38
N PRO A 298 -11.67 -20.90 12.47
CA PRO A 298 -10.92 -21.74 11.56
C PRO A 298 -11.45 -21.51 10.14
N ALA A 299 -10.54 -21.35 9.17
CA ALA A 299 -10.91 -21.17 7.77
C ALA A 299 -11.82 -22.28 7.30
N PRO A 300 -12.99 -21.98 6.71
CA PRO A 300 -13.80 -23.03 6.11
C PRO A 300 -13.03 -23.59 4.91
N GLN A 301 -12.93 -24.92 4.84
CA GLN A 301 -12.44 -25.62 3.66
C GLN A 301 -13.44 -25.43 2.52
N HIS A 302 -13.39 -24.31 1.82
CA HIS A 302 -14.28 -24.04 0.70
C HIS A 302 -13.61 -24.53 -0.61
N PRO A 303 -14.29 -25.36 -1.42
CA PRO A 303 -13.74 -25.93 -2.66
C PRO A 303 -13.36 -24.91 -3.73
N SER A 304 -13.87 -23.68 -3.64
CA SER A 304 -13.64 -22.61 -4.62
C SER A 304 -12.29 -21.91 -4.52
N CYS A 305 -11.49 -22.13 -3.46
CA CYS A 305 -10.15 -21.54 -3.33
C CYS A 305 -9.05 -22.32 -4.05
N ARG A 306 -9.35 -23.50 -4.63
CA ARG A 306 -8.36 -24.34 -5.33
C ARG A 306 -8.02 -23.92 -6.76
N ALA A 307 -8.66 -22.90 -7.32
CA ALA A 307 -8.55 -22.55 -8.74
C ALA A 307 -7.62 -21.37 -9.08
N ALA A 308 -6.84 -20.84 -8.13
CA ALA A 308 -5.98 -19.67 -8.38
C ALA A 308 -4.47 -19.94 -8.17
N ALA A 309 -4.04 -21.19 -8.25
CA ALA A 309 -2.62 -21.55 -8.27
C ALA A 309 -2.30 -22.33 -9.55
N ARG A 310 -2.21 -21.63 -10.69
CA ARG A 310 -1.43 -21.99 -11.88
C ARG A 310 -0.97 -20.73 -12.59
#